data_4e391cab8dc3a9acfe6c152ddb29c293
#
_entry.id   4e391cab8dc3a9acfe6c152ddb29c293
#
_cell.length_a   1.000
_cell.length_b   1.000
_cell.length_c   1.000
_cell.angle_alpha   90.00
_cell.angle_beta   90.00
_cell.angle_gamma   90.00
#
_symmetry.space_group_name_H-M   'P 1'
#
loop_
_entity.id
_entity.type
_entity.pdbx_description
1 polymer ?
#
loop_
_entity_poly.entity_id
_entity_poly.type
_entity_poly.pdbx_seq_one_letter_code
_entity_poly.pdbx_strand_id
1 'polypeptide(L)'
;MSQSQKAYISLGSNQGNKFNNLQNAIDCIHEQIGHIKLISKVYKTPALGFEGEAFLNTCLILETDLKPSKLLKALLAIEKQLGRVRTKKEGYQSRIIDLDIIFFEDEIVDTKHLQIPHPEMHKRRFVLQPLKNIASKVKHPVLDKGVSVLLEECEDSSVLETVNIWLKNPSKQYDFSAYNFIAIEGNIGAGKTSLANKMASDFNAKLILERFADNPFLPKFYKEPKRYAFTLEMSFLADRYQQISDDLSQLDLFKDFIVSDYDVFKSLIFSKITLPEDEFKLYRKLFYQVYKDIAKPDLYVYLYQNTERLQANIKKRGRNYEQHIEDDYLEKINAGYLEFLKEQTELNVKIIDISEKDFVKNRADYLWLLDRICE
;
A
#
# COMPACT_ATOMS: atom_id res chain seq x y z
N MET A 1 -5.44 -9.42 7.45
CA MET A 1 -5.40 -8.17 6.66
C MET A 1 -5.90 -8.51 5.28
N SER A 2 -6.79 -7.73 4.65
CA SER A 2 -7.15 -7.95 3.25
C SER A 2 -5.93 -7.65 2.40
N GLN A 3 -5.55 -8.59 1.55
CA GLN A 3 -4.52 -8.40 0.55
C GLN A 3 -5.03 -7.38 -0.46
N SER A 4 -4.20 -6.39 -0.84
CA SER A 4 -4.55 -5.43 -1.89
C SER A 4 -4.82 -6.18 -3.20
N GLN A 5 -5.90 -5.81 -3.89
CA GLN A 5 -6.39 -6.49 -5.10
C GLN A 5 -6.22 -5.60 -6.33
N LYS A 6 -5.95 -6.21 -7.49
CA LYS A 6 -5.77 -5.49 -8.76
C LYS A 6 -7.08 -5.33 -9.49
N ALA A 7 -7.36 -4.09 -9.89
CA ALA A 7 -8.45 -3.76 -10.79
C ALA A 7 -7.91 -3.11 -12.07
N TYR A 8 -8.55 -3.38 -13.19
CA TYR A 8 -8.25 -2.79 -14.49
C TYR A 8 -9.39 -1.86 -14.86
N ILE A 9 -9.08 -0.58 -14.96
CA ILE A 9 -10.07 0.47 -15.16
C ILE A 9 -9.88 1.10 -16.53
N SER A 10 -10.96 1.21 -17.30
CA SER A 10 -11.01 2.00 -18.53
C SER A 10 -11.53 3.40 -18.24
N LEU A 11 -10.91 4.40 -18.82
CA LEU A 11 -11.28 5.81 -18.71
C LEU A 11 -11.55 6.38 -20.11
N GLY A 12 -12.65 7.10 -20.27
CA GLY A 12 -13.03 7.74 -21.52
C GLY A 12 -13.59 9.15 -21.29
N SER A 13 -13.24 10.11 -22.17
CA SER A 13 -13.76 11.47 -22.15
C SER A 13 -13.94 12.02 -23.55
N ASN A 14 -15.10 12.67 -23.83
CA ASN A 14 -15.34 13.32 -25.12
C ASN A 14 -15.99 14.72 -25.02
N GLN A 15 -16.00 15.31 -23.82
CA GLN A 15 -16.52 16.66 -23.60
C GLN A 15 -15.48 17.56 -22.94
N GLY A 16 -15.48 18.83 -23.31
CA GLY A 16 -14.59 19.84 -22.71
C GLY A 16 -13.10 19.54 -22.91
N ASN A 17 -12.28 19.84 -21.89
CA ASN A 17 -10.87 19.50 -21.91
C ASN A 17 -10.67 18.01 -21.54
N LYS A 18 -10.77 17.14 -22.53
CA LYS A 18 -10.75 15.67 -22.38
C LYS A 18 -9.49 15.17 -21.68
N PHE A 19 -8.31 15.79 -21.96
CA PHE A 19 -7.08 15.42 -21.32
C PHE A 19 -7.09 15.74 -19.82
N ASN A 20 -7.50 16.96 -19.46
CA ASN A 20 -7.62 17.34 -18.06
C ASN A 20 -8.67 16.49 -17.32
N ASN A 21 -9.75 16.10 -17.99
CA ASN A 21 -10.76 15.23 -17.41
C ASN A 21 -10.17 13.84 -17.05
N LEU A 22 -9.35 13.28 -17.95
CA LEU A 22 -8.67 12.01 -17.70
C LEU A 22 -7.66 12.16 -16.56
N GLN A 23 -6.83 13.24 -16.55
CA GLN A 23 -5.86 13.46 -15.49
C GLN A 23 -6.54 13.67 -14.14
N ASN A 24 -7.56 14.49 -14.05
CA ASN A 24 -8.30 14.72 -12.81
C ASN A 24 -8.96 13.44 -12.29
N ALA A 25 -9.46 12.57 -13.18
CA ALA A 25 -10.01 11.27 -12.77
C ALA A 25 -8.92 10.36 -12.20
N ILE A 26 -7.73 10.33 -12.79
CA ILE A 26 -6.58 9.58 -12.31
C ILE A 26 -6.16 10.07 -10.92
N ASP A 27 -6.07 11.39 -10.74
CA ASP A 27 -5.70 12.01 -9.47
C ASP A 27 -6.73 11.68 -8.38
N CYS A 28 -8.04 11.80 -8.68
CA CYS A 28 -9.11 11.41 -7.75
C CYS A 28 -9.07 9.91 -7.40
N ILE A 29 -8.82 9.03 -8.38
CA ILE A 29 -8.68 7.58 -8.14
C ILE A 29 -7.50 7.32 -7.20
N HIS A 30 -6.36 7.98 -7.43
CA HIS A 30 -5.19 7.85 -6.58
C HIS A 30 -5.47 8.32 -5.15
N GLU A 31 -6.10 9.47 -4.99
CA GLU A 31 -6.37 10.08 -3.67
C GLU A 31 -7.43 9.32 -2.86
N GLN A 32 -8.45 8.76 -3.53
CA GLN A 32 -9.64 8.25 -2.84
C GLN A 32 -9.76 6.72 -2.83
N ILE A 33 -9.15 6.02 -3.79
CA ILE A 33 -9.41 4.60 -4.01
C ILE A 33 -8.19 3.72 -3.78
N GLY A 34 -7.05 4.02 -4.46
CA GLY A 34 -5.92 3.10 -4.39
C GLY A 34 -4.67 3.57 -5.13
N HIS A 35 -3.66 2.72 -5.12
CA HIS A 35 -2.38 2.97 -5.76
C HIS A 35 -2.43 2.63 -7.25
N ILE A 36 -1.97 3.56 -8.11
CA ILE A 36 -1.95 3.37 -9.55
C ILE A 36 -0.61 2.79 -9.97
N LYS A 37 -0.60 1.53 -10.43
CA LYS A 37 0.62 0.85 -10.89
C LYS A 37 1.06 1.33 -12.26
N LEU A 38 0.15 1.31 -13.22
CA LEU A 38 0.43 1.62 -14.62
C LEU A 38 -0.72 2.41 -15.24
N ILE A 39 -0.39 3.27 -16.19
CA ILE A 39 -1.33 3.97 -17.07
C ILE A 39 -0.90 3.68 -18.50
N SER A 40 -1.86 3.36 -19.38
CA SER A 40 -1.61 3.12 -20.80
C SER A 40 -1.34 4.41 -21.57
N LYS A 41 -0.96 4.27 -22.84
CA LYS A 41 -1.03 5.38 -23.79
C LYS A 41 -2.47 5.85 -23.94
N VAL A 42 -2.63 7.12 -24.36
CA VAL A 42 -3.93 7.71 -24.67
C VAL A 42 -4.24 7.51 -26.16
N TYR A 43 -5.45 7.09 -26.43
CA TYR A 43 -5.93 6.88 -27.81
C TYR A 43 -7.13 7.77 -28.08
N LYS A 44 -7.13 8.40 -29.26
CA LYS A 44 -8.28 9.13 -29.81
C LYS A 44 -9.10 8.19 -30.67
N THR A 45 -10.42 8.14 -30.43
CA THR A 45 -11.37 7.28 -31.16
C THR A 45 -12.61 8.07 -31.55
N PRO A 46 -13.25 7.77 -32.68
CA PRO A 46 -14.54 8.36 -33.02
C PRO A 46 -15.59 7.98 -31.96
N ALA A 47 -16.65 8.79 -31.84
CA ALA A 47 -17.83 8.42 -31.06
C ALA A 47 -18.50 7.18 -31.69
N LEU A 48 -18.73 6.13 -30.88
CA LEU A 48 -19.32 4.89 -31.34
C LEU A 48 -20.84 4.93 -31.11
N GLY A 49 -21.64 4.80 -32.21
CA GLY A 49 -23.08 4.66 -32.12
C GLY A 49 -23.88 5.96 -31.90
N PHE A 50 -23.25 7.13 -31.95
CA PHE A 50 -23.90 8.44 -31.88
C PHE A 50 -23.04 9.55 -32.48
N GLU A 51 -23.66 10.68 -32.85
CA GLU A 51 -22.96 11.86 -33.32
C GLU A 51 -22.38 12.64 -32.12
N GLY A 52 -21.06 12.80 -32.09
CA GLY A 52 -20.38 13.50 -30.99
C GLY A 52 -18.90 13.68 -31.28
N GLU A 53 -18.23 14.45 -30.41
CA GLU A 53 -16.78 14.60 -30.51
C GLU A 53 -16.06 13.28 -30.25
N ALA A 54 -14.87 13.13 -30.86
CA ALA A 54 -13.99 11.99 -30.61
C ALA A 54 -13.60 11.87 -29.14
N PHE A 55 -13.55 10.64 -28.67
CA PHE A 55 -13.10 10.31 -27.31
C PHE A 55 -11.58 10.33 -27.22
N LEU A 56 -11.08 10.64 -26.01
CA LEU A 56 -9.79 10.18 -25.53
C LEU A 56 -10.01 9.02 -24.55
N ASN A 57 -9.34 7.89 -24.81
CA ASN A 57 -9.45 6.66 -24.04
C ASN A 57 -8.09 6.23 -23.50
N THR A 58 -8.06 5.72 -22.28
CA THR A 58 -6.90 5.12 -21.63
C THR A 58 -7.34 4.03 -20.66
N CYS A 59 -6.42 3.16 -20.25
CA CYS A 59 -6.64 2.19 -19.18
C CYS A 59 -5.58 2.36 -18.09
N LEU A 60 -5.92 1.99 -16.88
CA LEU A 60 -4.97 1.93 -15.76
C LEU A 60 -5.10 0.63 -14.97
N ILE A 61 -4.01 0.25 -14.28
CA ILE A 61 -3.99 -0.81 -13.26
C ILE A 61 -3.99 -0.13 -11.90
N LEU A 62 -4.97 -0.49 -11.10
CA LEU A 62 -5.22 0.03 -9.75
C LEU A 62 -5.03 -1.10 -8.73
N GLU A 63 -4.28 -0.86 -7.67
CA GLU A 63 -4.27 -1.69 -6.47
C GLU A 63 -5.13 -1.05 -5.39
N THR A 64 -6.07 -1.81 -4.83
CA THR A 64 -7.08 -1.29 -3.88
C THR A 64 -7.48 -2.33 -2.84
N ASP A 65 -7.83 -1.88 -1.64
CA ASP A 65 -8.43 -2.69 -0.58
C ASP A 65 -9.98 -2.77 -0.70
N LEU A 66 -10.55 -2.08 -1.69
CA LEU A 66 -11.99 -2.07 -1.91
C LEU A 66 -12.43 -3.32 -2.68
N LYS A 67 -13.53 -3.93 -2.23
CA LYS A 67 -14.20 -4.99 -3.00
C LYS A 67 -14.92 -4.42 -4.23
N PRO A 68 -15.20 -5.22 -5.29
CA PRO A 68 -15.76 -4.76 -6.56
C PRO A 68 -16.96 -3.82 -6.44
N SER A 69 -17.93 -4.15 -5.59
CA SER A 69 -19.13 -3.31 -5.40
C SER A 69 -18.86 -1.95 -4.74
N LYS A 70 -17.85 -1.89 -3.87
CA LYS A 70 -17.42 -0.63 -3.24
C LYS A 70 -16.58 0.20 -4.22
N LEU A 71 -15.72 -0.47 -5.01
CA LEU A 71 -14.96 0.16 -6.08
C LEU A 71 -15.88 0.84 -7.09
N LEU A 72 -16.92 0.12 -7.58
CA LEU A 72 -17.91 0.72 -8.47
C LEU A 72 -18.54 1.98 -7.87
N LYS A 73 -18.97 1.93 -6.60
CA LYS A 73 -19.55 3.10 -5.93
C LYS A 73 -18.59 4.29 -5.85
N ALA A 74 -17.33 4.03 -5.59
CA ALA A 74 -16.29 5.06 -5.52
C ALA A 74 -16.02 5.68 -6.91
N LEU A 75 -15.93 4.88 -7.96
CA LEU A 75 -15.77 5.36 -9.34
C LEU A 75 -16.96 6.22 -9.77
N LEU A 76 -18.20 5.78 -9.48
CA LEU A 76 -19.42 6.56 -9.76
C LEU A 76 -19.46 7.89 -8.99
N ALA A 77 -18.93 7.92 -7.78
CA ALA A 77 -18.81 9.15 -6.99
C ALA A 77 -17.80 10.12 -7.62
N ILE A 78 -16.66 9.62 -8.11
CA ILE A 78 -15.66 10.42 -8.84
C ILE A 78 -16.26 10.99 -10.14
N GLU A 79 -16.96 10.18 -10.92
CA GLU A 79 -17.64 10.66 -12.13
C GLU A 79 -18.57 11.85 -11.82
N LYS A 80 -19.37 11.72 -10.75
CA LYS A 80 -20.27 12.79 -10.29
C LYS A 80 -19.49 14.01 -9.82
N GLN A 81 -18.42 13.83 -9.05
CA GLN A 81 -17.55 14.90 -8.56
C GLN A 81 -16.95 15.69 -9.73
N LEU A 82 -16.57 15.02 -10.82
CA LEU A 82 -16.01 15.63 -12.03
C LEU A 82 -17.08 16.22 -12.98
N GLY A 83 -18.36 16.24 -12.57
CA GLY A 83 -19.42 16.92 -13.30
C GLY A 83 -20.21 16.02 -14.26
N ARG A 84 -20.07 14.69 -14.20
CA ARG A 84 -20.92 13.80 -15.00
C ARG A 84 -22.38 13.84 -14.52
N VAL A 85 -23.27 14.26 -15.39
CA VAL A 85 -24.72 14.24 -15.15
C VAL A 85 -25.31 13.06 -15.94
N ARG A 86 -25.92 12.10 -15.24
CA ARG A 86 -26.64 10.98 -15.87
C ARG A 86 -28.05 11.45 -16.25
N THR A 87 -28.36 11.47 -17.53
CA THR A 87 -29.70 11.78 -18.03
C THR A 87 -30.50 10.49 -18.22
N LYS A 88 -31.84 10.59 -18.19
CA LYS A 88 -32.74 9.43 -18.43
C LYS A 88 -32.89 9.05 -19.91
N LYS A 89 -32.15 9.69 -20.83
CA LYS A 89 -32.19 9.36 -22.24
C LYS A 89 -31.49 8.02 -22.50
N GLU A 90 -32.13 7.14 -23.20
CA GLU A 90 -31.56 5.87 -23.65
C GLU A 90 -30.50 6.11 -24.73
N GLY A 91 -29.41 5.30 -24.72
CA GLY A 91 -28.35 5.33 -25.71
C GLY A 91 -27.04 5.99 -25.24
N TYR A 92 -26.02 5.89 -26.08
CA TYR A 92 -24.70 6.50 -25.82
C TYR A 92 -24.79 8.03 -25.95
N GLN A 93 -24.13 8.72 -25.02
CA GLN A 93 -24.12 10.18 -24.97
C GLN A 93 -22.69 10.67 -24.72
N SER A 94 -22.45 11.92 -25.12
CA SER A 94 -21.22 12.62 -24.75
C SER A 94 -21.10 12.76 -23.25
N ARG A 95 -19.90 12.56 -22.72
CA ARG A 95 -19.64 12.58 -21.27
C ARG A 95 -18.28 13.19 -20.93
N ILE A 96 -18.26 13.92 -19.81
CA ILE A 96 -17.03 14.51 -19.28
C ILE A 96 -16.03 13.41 -18.94
N ILE A 97 -16.48 12.36 -18.25
CA ILE A 97 -15.66 11.20 -17.87
C ILE A 97 -16.54 9.95 -17.75
N ASP A 98 -15.97 8.82 -18.13
CA ASP A 98 -16.53 7.48 -17.98
C ASP A 98 -15.50 6.57 -17.36
N LEU A 99 -15.86 5.84 -16.29
CA LEU A 99 -14.96 4.98 -15.53
C LEU A 99 -15.56 3.58 -15.40
N ASP A 100 -15.01 2.62 -16.15
CA ASP A 100 -15.53 1.25 -16.18
C ASP A 100 -14.50 0.26 -15.58
N ILE A 101 -14.98 -0.65 -14.72
CA ILE A 101 -14.19 -1.79 -14.21
C ILE A 101 -14.14 -2.85 -15.32
N ILE A 102 -12.97 -3.13 -15.87
CA ILE A 102 -12.77 -4.12 -16.92
C ILE A 102 -12.53 -5.50 -16.34
N PHE A 103 -11.55 -5.62 -15.45
CA PHE A 103 -11.23 -6.81 -14.67
C PHE A 103 -11.02 -6.45 -13.20
N PHE A 104 -11.21 -7.44 -12.35
CA PHE A 104 -10.88 -7.34 -10.92
C PHE A 104 -10.27 -8.68 -10.48
N GLU A 105 -8.94 -8.77 -10.38
CA GLU A 105 -8.21 -10.03 -10.32
C GLU A 105 -8.77 -11.03 -11.36
N ASP A 106 -9.01 -12.26 -10.96
CA ASP A 106 -9.69 -13.29 -11.76
C ASP A 106 -11.16 -13.47 -11.36
N GLU A 107 -11.74 -12.48 -10.62
CA GLU A 107 -13.09 -12.59 -10.12
C GLU A 107 -14.13 -12.48 -11.24
N ILE A 108 -15.16 -13.31 -11.14
CA ILE A 108 -16.37 -13.25 -11.97
C ILE A 108 -17.50 -12.73 -11.09
N VAL A 109 -18.04 -11.56 -11.46
CA VAL A 109 -19.17 -10.95 -10.76
C VAL A 109 -20.32 -10.77 -11.76
N ASP A 110 -21.48 -11.35 -11.47
CA ASP A 110 -22.69 -11.17 -12.28
C ASP A 110 -23.84 -10.75 -11.37
N THR A 111 -24.07 -9.44 -11.30
CA THR A 111 -25.16 -8.85 -10.53
C THR A 111 -25.92 -7.84 -11.41
N LYS A 112 -27.13 -7.44 -10.98
CA LYS A 112 -27.94 -6.44 -11.69
C LYS A 112 -27.20 -5.11 -11.96
N HIS A 113 -26.20 -4.76 -11.13
CA HIS A 113 -25.55 -3.46 -11.17
C HIS A 113 -24.06 -3.52 -11.51
N LEU A 114 -23.45 -4.71 -11.52
CA LEU A 114 -22.03 -4.89 -11.78
C LEU A 114 -21.78 -6.24 -12.42
N GLN A 115 -21.14 -6.22 -13.59
CA GLN A 115 -20.64 -7.41 -14.26
C GLN A 115 -19.13 -7.28 -14.45
N ILE A 116 -18.38 -8.29 -14.01
CA ILE A 116 -16.92 -8.40 -14.16
C ILE A 116 -16.63 -9.83 -14.65
N PRO A 117 -15.88 -10.01 -15.73
CA PRO A 117 -15.36 -9.00 -16.66
C PRO A 117 -16.45 -8.11 -17.28
N HIS A 118 -16.09 -6.89 -17.66
CA HIS A 118 -17.04 -6.01 -18.32
C HIS A 118 -17.63 -6.67 -19.59
N PRO A 119 -18.94 -6.82 -19.71
CA PRO A 119 -19.58 -7.70 -20.71
C PRO A 119 -19.23 -7.37 -22.17
N GLU A 120 -19.01 -6.11 -22.49
CA GLU A 120 -18.73 -5.65 -23.84
C GLU A 120 -17.24 -5.39 -24.12
N MET A 121 -16.32 -5.63 -23.16
CA MET A 121 -14.92 -5.22 -23.30
C MET A 121 -14.23 -5.90 -24.51
N HIS A 122 -14.56 -7.16 -24.77
CA HIS A 122 -13.96 -7.96 -25.83
C HIS A 122 -14.41 -7.54 -27.25
N LYS A 123 -15.47 -6.74 -27.37
CA LYS A 123 -15.98 -6.18 -28.62
C LYS A 123 -15.53 -4.73 -28.85
N ARG A 124 -14.76 -4.14 -27.92
CA ARG A 124 -14.43 -2.70 -27.94
C ARG A 124 -12.94 -2.48 -28.10
N ARG A 125 -12.53 -2.14 -29.29
CA ARG A 125 -11.12 -1.91 -29.61
C ARG A 125 -10.52 -0.76 -28.79
N PHE A 126 -11.33 0.27 -28.48
CA PHE A 126 -10.90 1.41 -27.66
C PHE A 126 -10.65 1.06 -26.19
N VAL A 127 -11.09 -0.10 -25.71
CA VAL A 127 -10.75 -0.68 -24.40
C VAL A 127 -9.56 -1.63 -24.54
N LEU A 128 -9.59 -2.55 -25.49
CA LEU A 128 -8.58 -3.60 -25.65
C LEU A 128 -7.20 -3.05 -26.04
N GLN A 129 -7.13 -2.02 -26.89
CA GLN A 129 -5.86 -1.47 -27.34
C GLN A 129 -5.08 -0.77 -26.21
N PRO A 130 -5.70 0.13 -25.39
CA PRO A 130 -5.03 0.66 -24.20
C PRO A 130 -4.70 -0.44 -23.19
N LEU A 131 -5.61 -1.38 -22.96
CA LEU A 131 -5.40 -2.47 -22.00
C LEU A 131 -4.22 -3.37 -22.39
N LYS A 132 -4.01 -3.65 -23.68
CA LYS A 132 -2.87 -4.39 -24.20
C LYS A 132 -1.53 -3.74 -23.82
N ASN A 133 -1.45 -2.40 -23.73
CA ASN A 133 -0.22 -1.71 -23.36
C ASN A 133 0.27 -2.07 -21.95
N ILE A 134 -0.65 -2.37 -21.03
CA ILE A 134 -0.37 -2.54 -19.60
C ILE A 134 -0.67 -3.96 -19.08
N ALA A 135 -1.46 -4.73 -19.84
CA ALA A 135 -1.99 -6.03 -19.39
C ALA A 135 -2.10 -7.07 -20.53
N SER A 136 -1.14 -7.09 -21.47
CA SER A 136 -1.16 -7.94 -22.66
C SER A 136 -1.36 -9.42 -22.41
N LYS A 137 -0.83 -9.92 -21.27
CA LYS A 137 -0.85 -11.34 -20.86
C LYS A 137 -2.03 -11.71 -19.96
N VAL A 138 -2.79 -10.72 -19.48
CA VAL A 138 -3.96 -10.98 -18.63
C VAL A 138 -5.01 -11.72 -19.43
N LYS A 139 -5.53 -12.80 -18.84
CA LYS A 139 -6.58 -13.63 -19.46
C LYS A 139 -7.94 -13.16 -19.00
N HIS A 140 -8.90 -13.21 -19.94
CA HIS A 140 -10.32 -13.03 -19.64
C HIS A 140 -10.85 -14.29 -18.94
N PRO A 141 -11.29 -14.23 -17.67
CA PRO A 141 -11.58 -15.43 -16.88
C PRO A 141 -12.72 -16.31 -17.43
N VAL A 142 -13.62 -15.73 -18.26
CA VAL A 142 -14.72 -16.48 -18.89
C VAL A 142 -14.36 -16.99 -20.29
N LEU A 143 -13.63 -16.17 -21.09
CA LEU A 143 -13.28 -16.54 -22.48
C LEU A 143 -11.97 -17.31 -22.57
N ASP A 144 -11.20 -17.41 -21.50
CA ASP A 144 -9.86 -18.02 -21.39
C ASP A 144 -8.87 -17.54 -22.47
N LYS A 145 -9.06 -16.32 -22.97
CA LYS A 145 -8.22 -15.68 -23.98
C LYS A 145 -7.46 -14.50 -23.39
N GLY A 146 -6.19 -14.35 -23.76
CA GLY A 146 -5.38 -13.20 -23.38
C GLY A 146 -5.86 -11.91 -24.07
N VAL A 147 -5.64 -10.75 -23.44
CA VAL A 147 -6.02 -9.43 -24.00
C VAL A 147 -5.47 -9.21 -25.41
N SER A 148 -4.26 -9.68 -25.71
CA SER A 148 -3.68 -9.58 -27.06
C SER A 148 -4.49 -10.36 -28.09
N VAL A 149 -4.93 -11.57 -27.76
CA VAL A 149 -5.75 -12.42 -28.65
C VAL A 149 -7.13 -11.81 -28.84
N LEU A 150 -7.76 -11.32 -27.77
CA LEU A 150 -9.05 -10.64 -27.85
C LEU A 150 -8.98 -9.40 -28.76
N LEU A 151 -7.88 -8.66 -28.75
CA LEU A 151 -7.70 -7.52 -29.64
C LEU A 151 -7.55 -7.94 -31.11
N GLU A 152 -6.87 -9.06 -31.38
CA GLU A 152 -6.72 -9.60 -32.73
C GLU A 152 -8.04 -10.13 -33.31
N GLU A 153 -8.89 -10.72 -32.47
CA GLU A 153 -10.19 -11.24 -32.82
C GLU A 153 -11.32 -10.17 -32.79
N CYS A 154 -11.01 -8.94 -32.37
CA CYS A 154 -11.99 -7.88 -32.18
C CYS A 154 -12.54 -7.38 -33.52
N GLU A 155 -13.84 -7.51 -33.70
CA GLU A 155 -14.54 -7.07 -34.93
C GLU A 155 -14.65 -5.55 -35.09
N ASP A 156 -14.42 -4.78 -34.00
CA ASP A 156 -14.40 -3.31 -34.05
C ASP A 156 -13.19 -2.83 -34.87
N SER A 157 -13.47 -2.37 -36.08
CA SER A 157 -12.49 -1.86 -37.04
C SER A 157 -12.19 -0.36 -36.88
N SER A 158 -12.67 0.28 -35.81
CA SER A 158 -12.48 1.71 -35.58
C SER A 158 -10.96 2.05 -35.53
N VAL A 159 -10.62 3.16 -36.19
CA VAL A 159 -9.25 3.65 -36.24
C VAL A 159 -8.92 4.35 -34.93
N LEU A 160 -7.86 3.89 -34.27
CA LEU A 160 -7.34 4.49 -33.07
C LEU A 160 -6.08 5.29 -33.40
N GLU A 161 -6.10 6.58 -33.13
CA GLU A 161 -4.91 7.44 -33.19
C GLU A 161 -4.23 7.46 -31.81
N THR A 162 -2.94 7.10 -31.74
CA THR A 162 -2.17 7.34 -30.51
C THR A 162 -1.92 8.83 -30.36
N VAL A 163 -2.30 9.37 -29.21
CA VAL A 163 -2.07 10.78 -28.88
C VAL A 163 -0.71 10.91 -28.21
N ASN A 164 0.13 11.80 -28.69
CA ASN A 164 1.48 12.02 -28.12
C ASN A 164 1.41 12.94 -26.89
N ILE A 165 0.57 12.58 -25.94
CA ILE A 165 0.37 13.25 -24.65
C ILE A 165 0.42 12.19 -23.54
N TRP A 166 1.16 12.49 -22.46
CA TRP A 166 1.35 11.55 -21.36
C TRP A 166 0.58 12.00 -20.13
N LEU A 167 -0.28 11.14 -19.63
CA LEU A 167 -0.91 11.31 -18.34
C LEU A 167 0.13 11.03 -17.23
N LYS A 168 0.14 11.89 -16.23
CA LYS A 168 1.01 11.71 -15.06
C LYS A 168 0.43 10.62 -14.16
N ASN A 169 1.28 9.71 -13.71
CA ASN A 169 0.93 8.78 -12.65
C ASN A 169 1.27 9.42 -11.29
N PRO A 170 0.27 9.82 -10.48
CA PRO A 170 0.52 10.48 -9.19
C PRO A 170 1.23 9.56 -8.19
N SER A 171 1.13 8.24 -8.34
CA SER A 171 1.86 7.30 -7.47
C SER A 171 3.38 7.40 -7.62
N LYS A 172 3.88 7.89 -8.77
CA LYS A 172 5.32 8.05 -9.03
C LYS A 172 5.96 9.28 -8.37
N GLN A 173 5.19 10.10 -7.67
CA GLN A 173 5.75 11.20 -6.87
C GLN A 173 6.52 10.68 -5.65
N TYR A 174 6.19 9.47 -5.18
CA TYR A 174 6.86 8.82 -4.07
C TYR A 174 7.97 7.92 -4.63
N ASP A 175 9.21 8.32 -4.38
CA ASP A 175 10.40 7.60 -4.84
C ASP A 175 11.25 7.16 -3.63
N PHE A 176 11.38 5.87 -3.45
CA PHE A 176 12.19 5.24 -2.41
C PHE A 176 13.47 4.61 -2.95
N SER A 177 13.81 4.84 -4.23
CA SER A 177 14.98 4.23 -4.89
C SER A 177 16.33 4.66 -4.29
N ALA A 178 16.35 5.76 -3.53
CA ALA A 178 17.53 6.21 -2.79
C ALA A 178 17.87 5.31 -1.59
N TYR A 179 16.95 4.44 -1.15
CA TYR A 179 17.10 3.59 0.02
C TYR A 179 17.14 2.12 -0.38
N ASN A 180 18.09 1.36 0.16
CA ASN A 180 18.10 -0.10 0.04
C ASN A 180 17.27 -0.75 1.15
N PHE A 181 17.29 -0.15 2.35
CA PHE A 181 16.60 -0.68 3.52
C PHE A 181 15.92 0.43 4.33
N ILE A 182 14.60 0.32 4.51
CA ILE A 182 13.77 1.20 5.33
C ILE A 182 13.23 0.41 6.51
N ALA A 183 13.50 0.85 7.74
CA ALA A 183 12.92 0.28 8.94
C ALA A 183 11.78 1.18 9.47
N ILE A 184 10.62 0.57 9.69
CA ILE A 184 9.45 1.24 10.29
C ILE A 184 9.34 0.81 11.73
N GLU A 185 9.51 1.76 12.62
CA GLU A 185 9.48 1.53 14.05
C GLU A 185 8.42 2.36 14.76
N GLY A 186 8.19 2.04 16.02
CA GLY A 186 7.17 2.66 16.87
C GLY A 186 6.71 1.73 17.97
N ASN A 187 5.90 2.23 18.85
CA ASN A 187 5.38 1.51 20.01
C ASN A 187 4.45 0.33 19.64
N ILE A 188 4.05 -0.45 20.63
CA ILE A 188 3.04 -1.50 20.50
C ILE A 188 1.73 -0.83 20.05
N GLY A 189 1.13 -1.33 18.97
CA GLY A 189 -0.10 -0.74 18.44
C GLY A 189 0.07 0.45 17.49
N ALA A 190 1.29 0.94 17.22
CA ALA A 190 1.54 2.09 16.33
C ALA A 190 1.24 1.85 14.83
N GLY A 191 0.97 0.61 14.41
CA GLY A 191 0.60 0.33 13.01
C GLY A 191 1.78 0.02 12.09
N LYS A 192 2.97 -0.23 12.61
CA LYS A 192 4.20 -0.56 11.85
C LYS A 192 3.98 -1.58 10.75
N THR A 193 3.46 -2.75 11.11
CA THR A 193 3.18 -3.85 10.17
C THR A 193 2.21 -3.44 9.06
N SER A 194 1.23 -2.58 9.38
CA SER A 194 0.26 -2.10 8.40
C SER A 194 0.92 -1.16 7.38
N LEU A 195 1.80 -0.26 7.82
CA LEU A 195 2.55 0.64 6.94
C LEU A 195 3.54 -0.15 6.09
N ALA A 196 4.32 -1.05 6.69
CA ALA A 196 5.29 -1.88 5.97
C ALA A 196 4.63 -2.71 4.85
N ASN A 197 3.48 -3.33 5.14
CA ASN A 197 2.71 -4.06 4.13
C ASN A 197 2.23 -3.16 2.98
N LYS A 198 1.67 -1.97 3.30
CA LYS A 198 1.21 -1.03 2.27
C LYS A 198 2.37 -0.54 1.40
N MET A 199 3.48 -0.14 2.00
CA MET A 199 4.67 0.30 1.25
C MET A 199 5.24 -0.82 0.38
N ALA A 200 5.33 -2.05 0.91
CA ALA A 200 5.85 -3.19 0.14
C ALA A 200 4.97 -3.51 -1.08
N SER A 201 3.64 -3.41 -0.93
CA SER A 201 2.70 -3.60 -2.04
C SER A 201 2.79 -2.47 -3.05
N ASP A 202 2.67 -1.22 -2.60
CA ASP A 202 2.58 -0.05 -3.47
C ASP A 202 3.90 0.20 -4.24
N PHE A 203 5.05 -0.02 -3.61
CA PHE A 203 6.37 0.35 -4.12
C PHE A 203 7.30 -0.82 -4.42
N ASN A 204 6.76 -2.03 -4.60
CA ASN A 204 7.51 -3.23 -4.97
C ASN A 204 8.68 -3.56 -4.03
N ALA A 205 8.55 -3.32 -2.72
CA ALA A 205 9.59 -3.63 -1.76
C ALA A 205 9.56 -5.10 -1.30
N LYS A 206 10.72 -5.63 -0.88
CA LYS A 206 10.81 -6.86 -0.10
C LYS A 206 10.34 -6.56 1.32
N LEU A 207 9.33 -7.30 1.80
CA LEU A 207 8.76 -7.13 3.13
C LEU A 207 9.43 -8.05 4.14
N ILE A 208 9.91 -7.48 5.24
CA ILE A 208 10.42 -8.23 6.40
C ILE A 208 9.53 -7.92 7.61
N LEU A 209 8.90 -8.93 8.19
CA LEU A 209 8.01 -8.78 9.34
C LEU A 209 8.59 -9.49 10.57
N GLU A 210 8.51 -8.85 11.73
CA GLU A 210 8.96 -9.40 13.01
C GLU A 210 8.22 -10.71 13.35
N ARG A 211 8.94 -11.78 13.61
CA ARG A 211 8.40 -13.08 14.04
C ARG A 211 8.25 -13.13 15.56
N PHE A 212 7.29 -12.39 16.10
CA PHE A 212 7.06 -12.36 17.56
C PHE A 212 6.00 -13.37 18.04
N ALA A 213 5.10 -13.82 17.14
CA ALA A 213 3.94 -14.64 17.51
C ALA A 213 4.32 -16.03 18.05
N ASP A 214 5.43 -16.56 17.59
CA ASP A 214 5.92 -17.90 17.96
C ASP A 214 6.83 -17.89 19.20
N ASN A 215 7.07 -16.71 19.81
CA ASN A 215 7.94 -16.61 20.97
C ASN A 215 7.22 -17.18 22.22
N PRO A 216 7.72 -18.32 22.78
CA PRO A 216 7.05 -18.98 23.89
C PRO A 216 7.14 -18.24 25.23
N PHE A 217 8.02 -17.24 25.31
CA PHE A 217 8.24 -16.46 26.53
C PHE A 217 7.35 -15.21 26.59
N LEU A 218 6.85 -14.71 25.47
CA LEU A 218 6.05 -13.49 25.42
C LEU A 218 4.76 -13.58 26.28
N PRO A 219 3.95 -14.63 26.23
CA PRO A 219 2.78 -14.76 27.12
C PRO A 219 3.15 -14.95 28.59
N LYS A 220 4.33 -15.54 28.87
CA LYS A 220 4.84 -15.74 30.24
C LYS A 220 5.31 -14.43 30.84
N PHE A 221 5.99 -13.60 30.03
CA PHE A 221 6.42 -12.27 30.44
C PHE A 221 5.26 -11.38 30.90
N TYR A 222 4.18 -11.32 30.14
CA TYR A 222 3.02 -10.51 30.54
C TYR A 222 2.35 -10.97 31.85
N LYS A 223 2.53 -12.26 32.22
CA LYS A 223 2.03 -12.79 33.50
C LYS A 223 3.01 -12.55 34.67
N GLU A 224 4.29 -12.77 34.44
CA GLU A 224 5.38 -12.71 35.44
C GLU A 224 6.58 -11.92 34.88
N PRO A 225 6.48 -10.58 34.69
CA PRO A 225 7.52 -9.79 34.03
C PRO A 225 8.90 -9.95 34.67
N LYS A 226 8.99 -9.87 36.00
CA LYS A 226 10.26 -9.97 36.73
C LYS A 226 11.00 -11.31 36.50
N ARG A 227 10.26 -12.39 36.24
CA ARG A 227 10.85 -13.72 36.05
C ARG A 227 11.31 -13.97 34.63
N TYR A 228 10.57 -13.47 33.66
CA TYR A 228 10.76 -13.82 32.27
C TYR A 228 11.35 -12.71 31.40
N ALA A 229 11.60 -11.50 31.94
CA ALA A 229 12.12 -10.37 31.19
C ALA A 229 13.44 -10.70 30.47
N PHE A 230 14.46 -11.13 31.20
CA PHE A 230 15.76 -11.45 30.61
C PHE A 230 15.68 -12.56 29.55
N THR A 231 14.93 -13.63 29.85
CA THR A 231 14.73 -14.74 28.90
C THR A 231 14.02 -14.29 27.63
N LEU A 232 12.99 -13.46 27.78
CA LEU A 232 12.24 -12.91 26.64
C LEU A 232 13.14 -12.03 25.76
N GLU A 233 13.86 -11.08 26.37
CA GLU A 233 14.72 -10.17 25.62
C GLU A 233 15.86 -10.91 24.91
N MET A 234 16.46 -11.92 25.55
CA MET A 234 17.49 -12.76 24.93
C MET A 234 16.94 -13.60 23.77
N SER A 235 15.71 -14.13 23.90
CA SER A 235 15.04 -14.84 22.82
C SER A 235 14.79 -13.91 21.63
N PHE A 236 14.27 -12.71 21.86
CA PHE A 236 14.08 -11.73 20.79
C PHE A 236 15.40 -11.28 20.16
N LEU A 237 16.46 -11.15 20.94
CA LEU A 237 17.78 -10.80 20.40
C LEU A 237 18.25 -11.86 19.39
N ALA A 238 18.16 -13.14 19.77
CA ALA A 238 18.58 -14.25 18.92
C ALA A 238 17.70 -14.37 17.66
N ASP A 239 16.37 -14.32 17.82
CA ASP A 239 15.41 -14.46 16.74
C ASP A 239 15.55 -13.34 15.71
N ARG A 240 15.65 -12.08 16.16
CA ARG A 240 15.82 -10.91 15.28
C ARG A 240 17.14 -10.94 14.54
N TYR A 241 18.24 -11.32 15.22
CA TYR A 241 19.54 -11.48 14.58
C TYR A 241 19.48 -12.49 13.44
N GLN A 242 19.00 -13.69 13.74
CA GLN A 242 18.89 -14.77 12.75
C GLN A 242 18.00 -14.32 11.57
N GLN A 243 16.85 -13.76 11.85
CA GLN A 243 15.91 -13.34 10.81
C GLN A 243 16.49 -12.26 9.92
N ILE A 244 17.04 -11.17 10.49
CA ILE A 244 17.62 -10.08 9.68
C ILE A 244 18.82 -10.57 8.88
N SER A 245 19.70 -11.40 9.49
CA SER A 245 20.84 -11.97 8.78
C SER A 245 20.41 -12.80 7.58
N ASP A 246 19.40 -13.67 7.75
CA ASP A 246 18.88 -14.52 6.69
C ASP A 246 18.17 -13.68 5.59
N ASP A 247 17.31 -12.74 5.99
CA ASP A 247 16.49 -11.99 5.07
C ASP A 247 17.28 -10.92 4.29
N LEU A 248 18.29 -10.28 4.90
CA LEU A 248 19.16 -9.32 4.22
C LEU A 248 20.18 -10.02 3.29
N SER A 249 20.60 -11.24 3.61
CA SER A 249 21.51 -12.02 2.75
C SER A 249 20.84 -12.51 1.46
N GLN A 250 19.52 -12.65 1.46
CA GLN A 250 18.73 -13.05 0.30
C GLN A 250 18.27 -11.83 -0.49
N LEU A 251 19.13 -11.30 -1.35
CA LEU A 251 18.76 -10.24 -2.30
C LEU A 251 17.68 -10.77 -3.25
N ASP A 252 16.50 -10.16 -3.20
CA ASP A 252 15.47 -10.38 -4.21
C ASP A 252 15.71 -9.44 -5.38
N LEU A 253 16.28 -9.96 -6.47
CA LEU A 253 16.62 -9.21 -7.69
C LEU A 253 15.42 -8.53 -8.36
N PHE A 254 14.19 -8.87 -7.94
CA PHE A 254 12.95 -8.33 -8.49
C PHE A 254 12.30 -7.28 -7.57
N LYS A 255 12.97 -6.90 -6.48
CA LYS A 255 12.51 -5.88 -5.54
C LYS A 255 13.40 -4.65 -5.57
N ASP A 256 12.77 -3.48 -5.43
CA ASP A 256 13.47 -2.21 -5.58
C ASP A 256 14.21 -1.83 -4.28
N PHE A 257 13.65 -2.19 -3.12
CA PHE A 257 14.23 -1.99 -1.79
C PHE A 257 13.64 -2.96 -0.76
N ILE A 258 14.10 -2.87 0.48
CA ILE A 258 13.60 -3.65 1.61
C ILE A 258 12.84 -2.72 2.55
N VAL A 259 11.67 -3.17 3.05
CA VAL A 259 10.94 -2.51 4.14
C VAL A 259 10.67 -3.51 5.26
N SER A 260 11.01 -3.14 6.50
CA SER A 260 10.73 -3.96 7.69
C SER A 260 9.80 -3.25 8.66
N ASP A 261 9.06 -4.01 9.47
CA ASP A 261 8.25 -3.48 10.57
C ASP A 261 8.96 -3.52 11.92
N TYR A 262 10.27 -3.71 11.90
CA TYR A 262 11.15 -3.66 13.06
C TYR A 262 12.59 -3.40 12.64
N ASP A 263 13.38 -2.94 13.60
CA ASP A 263 14.85 -2.88 13.57
C ASP A 263 15.43 -3.51 14.83
N VAL A 264 16.70 -3.88 14.74
CA VAL A 264 17.41 -4.56 15.83
C VAL A 264 17.56 -3.70 17.10
N PHE A 265 17.63 -2.39 16.96
CA PHE A 265 17.76 -1.47 18.08
C PHE A 265 16.55 -1.47 19.02
N LYS A 266 15.38 -1.91 18.54
CA LYS A 266 14.24 -2.20 19.39
C LYS A 266 14.61 -3.07 20.59
N SER A 267 15.51 -4.03 20.40
CA SER A 267 16.01 -4.90 21.47
C SER A 267 16.68 -4.13 22.60
N LEU A 268 17.48 -3.10 22.30
CA LEU A 268 18.10 -2.25 23.32
C LEU A 268 17.08 -1.39 24.06
N ILE A 269 16.11 -0.86 23.34
CA ILE A 269 15.09 0.04 23.92
C ILE A 269 14.21 -0.73 24.90
N PHE A 270 13.71 -1.89 24.49
CA PHE A 270 12.86 -2.72 25.35
C PHE A 270 13.63 -3.29 26.53
N SER A 271 14.82 -3.82 26.32
CA SER A 271 15.64 -4.36 27.41
C SER A 271 16.03 -3.31 28.46
N LYS A 272 16.26 -2.05 28.06
CA LYS A 272 16.52 -0.94 29.00
C LYS A 272 15.33 -0.69 29.94
N ILE A 273 14.10 -0.93 29.45
CA ILE A 273 12.86 -0.71 30.23
C ILE A 273 12.52 -1.92 31.09
N THR A 274 12.77 -3.12 30.57
CA THR A 274 12.27 -4.37 31.18
C THR A 274 13.26 -5.02 32.14
N LEU A 275 14.58 -4.78 31.96
CA LEU A 275 15.63 -5.45 32.73
C LEU A 275 16.14 -4.59 33.88
N PRO A 276 16.53 -5.21 35.01
CA PRO A 276 17.36 -4.58 36.03
C PRO A 276 18.70 -4.12 35.42
N GLU A 277 19.32 -3.13 36.07
CA GLU A 277 20.52 -2.46 35.53
C GLU A 277 21.66 -3.44 35.21
N ASP A 278 21.93 -4.41 36.08
CA ASP A 278 23.03 -5.37 35.89
C ASP A 278 22.74 -6.33 34.71
N GLU A 279 21.50 -6.79 34.57
CA GLU A 279 21.08 -7.61 33.46
C GLU A 279 21.10 -6.80 32.15
N PHE A 280 20.68 -5.53 32.19
CA PHE A 280 20.76 -4.65 31.02
C PHE A 280 22.19 -4.41 30.57
N LYS A 281 23.16 -4.20 31.52
CA LYS A 281 24.58 -4.04 31.18
C LYS A 281 25.11 -5.28 30.43
N LEU A 282 24.78 -6.48 30.93
CA LEU A 282 25.16 -7.74 30.26
C LEU A 282 24.51 -7.85 28.88
N TYR A 283 23.21 -7.61 28.80
CA TYR A 283 22.44 -7.65 27.55
C TYR A 283 23.03 -6.70 26.50
N ARG A 284 23.29 -5.44 26.87
CA ARG A 284 23.88 -4.43 25.99
C ARG A 284 25.23 -4.85 25.42
N LYS A 285 26.08 -5.48 26.26
CA LYS A 285 27.38 -6.01 25.81
C LYS A 285 27.20 -7.11 24.75
N LEU A 286 26.28 -8.02 24.97
CA LEU A 286 25.95 -9.10 24.00
C LEU A 286 25.36 -8.52 22.73
N PHE A 287 24.44 -7.57 22.86
CA PHE A 287 23.84 -6.89 21.70
C PHE A 287 24.90 -6.32 20.76
N TYR A 288 25.84 -5.51 21.24
CA TYR A 288 26.86 -4.93 20.37
C TYR A 288 27.86 -5.94 19.80
N GLN A 289 28.04 -7.10 20.44
CA GLN A 289 28.81 -8.21 19.85
C GLN A 289 28.08 -8.89 18.70
N VAL A 290 26.78 -9.12 18.87
CA VAL A 290 25.94 -9.80 17.89
C VAL A 290 25.64 -8.91 16.67
N TYR A 291 25.40 -7.63 16.92
CA TYR A 291 24.96 -6.69 15.86
C TYR A 291 26.10 -5.91 15.18
N LYS A 292 27.35 -6.28 15.43
CA LYS A 292 28.51 -5.61 14.84
C LYS A 292 28.49 -5.61 13.31
N ASP A 293 28.00 -6.68 12.71
CA ASP A 293 28.06 -6.96 11.27
C ASP A 293 26.69 -6.87 10.58
N ILE A 294 25.64 -6.41 11.28
CA ILE A 294 24.30 -6.26 10.68
C ILE A 294 24.16 -4.91 9.99
N ALA A 295 23.63 -4.94 8.77
CA ALA A 295 23.34 -3.75 8.00
C ALA A 295 22.33 -2.85 8.72
N LYS A 296 22.67 -1.55 8.82
CA LYS A 296 21.76 -0.52 9.37
C LYS A 296 20.79 -0.08 8.28
N PRO A 297 19.55 0.34 8.64
CA PRO A 297 18.63 0.92 7.69
C PRO A 297 19.14 2.25 7.17
N ASP A 298 18.94 2.51 5.86
CA ASP A 298 19.23 3.79 5.22
C ASP A 298 18.25 4.87 5.67
N LEU A 299 17.02 4.45 6.03
CA LEU A 299 15.99 5.31 6.60
C LEU A 299 15.29 4.62 7.76
N TYR A 300 15.23 5.32 8.90
CA TYR A 300 14.54 4.88 10.10
C TYR A 300 13.30 5.73 10.34
N VAL A 301 12.13 5.17 10.15
CA VAL A 301 10.85 5.86 10.31
C VAL A 301 10.23 5.47 11.65
N TYR A 302 10.21 6.41 12.60
CA TYR A 302 9.56 6.20 13.89
C TYR A 302 8.14 6.78 13.87
N LEU A 303 7.14 5.89 14.00
CA LEU A 303 5.73 6.26 14.12
C LEU A 303 5.40 6.55 15.59
N TYR A 304 5.34 7.83 15.94
CA TYR A 304 4.90 8.24 17.27
C TYR A 304 3.36 8.23 17.34
N GLN A 305 2.82 7.71 18.44
CA GLN A 305 1.42 7.87 18.83
C GLN A 305 1.32 8.09 20.33
N ASN A 306 0.37 8.92 20.76
CA ASN A 306 0.04 9.08 22.16
C ASN A 306 -0.54 7.79 22.77
N THR A 307 -0.46 7.66 24.09
CA THR A 307 -0.85 6.44 24.82
C THR A 307 -2.31 6.09 24.62
N GLU A 308 -3.20 7.07 24.59
CA GLU A 308 -4.63 6.87 24.34
C GLU A 308 -4.88 6.18 22.99
N ARG A 309 -4.23 6.65 21.93
CA ARG A 309 -4.36 6.08 20.60
C ARG A 309 -3.77 4.67 20.51
N LEU A 310 -2.63 4.44 21.15
CA LEU A 310 -2.01 3.11 21.24
C LEU A 310 -2.94 2.11 21.93
N GLN A 311 -3.52 2.47 23.07
CA GLN A 311 -4.49 1.64 23.80
C GLN A 311 -5.71 1.30 22.95
N ALA A 312 -6.27 2.29 22.23
CA ALA A 312 -7.38 2.07 21.31
C ALA A 312 -7.04 1.06 20.21
N ASN A 313 -5.84 1.16 19.66
CA ASN A 313 -5.35 0.25 18.62
C ASN A 313 -5.09 -1.17 19.15
N ILE A 314 -4.52 -1.31 20.36
CA ILE A 314 -4.26 -2.58 21.04
C ILE A 314 -5.60 -3.29 21.30
N LYS A 315 -6.58 -2.58 21.89
CA LYS A 315 -7.93 -3.13 22.13
C LYS A 315 -8.59 -3.60 20.85
N LYS A 316 -8.53 -2.78 19.78
CA LYS A 316 -9.10 -3.11 18.46
C LYS A 316 -8.44 -4.34 17.83
N ARG A 317 -7.11 -4.51 17.99
CA ARG A 317 -6.36 -5.67 17.50
C ARG A 317 -6.74 -6.97 18.21
N GLY A 318 -7.10 -6.91 19.49
CA GLY A 318 -7.72 -8.00 20.24
C GLY A 318 -6.81 -9.17 20.63
N ARG A 319 -5.46 -8.98 20.71
CA ARG A 319 -4.56 -10.02 21.20
C ARG A 319 -4.69 -10.19 22.69
N ASN A 320 -5.05 -11.38 23.17
CA ASN A 320 -5.39 -11.65 24.57
C ASN A 320 -4.29 -11.22 25.56
N TYR A 321 -3.01 -11.48 25.23
CA TYR A 321 -1.88 -11.17 26.12
C TYR A 321 -1.52 -9.68 26.14
N GLU A 322 -2.03 -8.87 25.21
CA GLU A 322 -1.76 -7.42 25.15
C GLU A 322 -2.86 -6.58 25.80
N GLN A 323 -4.02 -7.18 26.14
CA GLN A 323 -5.20 -6.42 26.63
C GLN A 323 -4.98 -5.78 28.01
N HIS A 324 -3.94 -6.19 28.74
CA HIS A 324 -3.60 -5.70 30.07
C HIS A 324 -2.32 -4.86 30.08
N ILE A 325 -1.86 -4.38 28.92
CA ILE A 325 -0.70 -3.47 28.86
C ILE A 325 -1.12 -2.14 29.48
N GLU A 326 -0.37 -1.72 30.51
CA GLU A 326 -0.62 -0.48 31.24
C GLU A 326 -0.07 0.74 30.46
N ASP A 327 -0.69 1.89 30.70
CA ASP A 327 -0.32 3.16 30.06
C ASP A 327 1.12 3.56 30.38
N ASP A 328 1.55 3.40 31.64
CA ASP A 328 2.93 3.68 32.10
C ASP A 328 3.99 2.89 31.30
N TYR A 329 3.68 1.64 30.93
CA TYR A 329 4.59 0.83 30.11
C TYR A 329 4.72 1.40 28.67
N LEU A 330 3.61 1.80 28.07
CA LEU A 330 3.60 2.41 26.73
C LEU A 330 4.33 3.78 26.73
N GLU A 331 4.14 4.58 27.80
CA GLU A 331 4.83 5.85 27.98
C GLU A 331 6.34 5.66 28.11
N LYS A 332 6.79 4.69 28.89
CA LYS A 332 8.20 4.34 29.02
C LYS A 332 8.82 3.90 27.69
N ILE A 333 8.08 3.11 26.89
CA ILE A 333 8.53 2.71 25.55
C ILE A 333 8.67 3.94 24.64
N ASN A 334 7.67 4.82 24.59
CA ASN A 334 7.75 6.05 23.80
C ASN A 334 8.95 6.92 24.23
N ALA A 335 9.13 7.12 25.53
CA ALA A 335 10.26 7.88 26.06
C ALA A 335 11.62 7.23 25.71
N GLY A 336 11.71 5.91 25.82
CA GLY A 336 12.91 5.14 25.48
C GLY A 336 13.29 5.25 24.01
N TYR A 337 12.29 5.20 23.08
CA TYR A 337 12.55 5.44 21.66
C TYR A 337 13.04 6.87 21.41
N LEU A 338 12.36 7.87 21.95
CA LEU A 338 12.74 9.28 21.74
C LEU A 338 14.11 9.61 22.32
N GLU A 339 14.48 9.04 23.48
CA GLU A 339 15.82 9.15 24.05
C GLU A 339 16.87 8.50 23.13
N PHE A 340 16.62 7.24 22.71
CA PHE A 340 17.51 6.53 21.83
C PHE A 340 17.74 7.27 20.50
N LEU A 341 16.65 7.71 19.85
CA LEU A 341 16.72 8.37 18.55
C LEU A 341 17.44 9.72 18.59
N LYS A 342 17.38 10.46 19.70
CA LYS A 342 18.12 11.71 19.88
C LYS A 342 19.64 11.50 19.91
N GLU A 343 20.09 10.33 20.37
CA GLU A 343 21.51 9.99 20.48
C GLU A 343 22.09 9.45 19.16
N GLN A 344 21.24 9.10 18.18
CA GLN A 344 21.68 8.53 16.91
C GLN A 344 22.10 9.63 15.93
N THR A 345 23.39 9.76 15.70
CA THR A 345 23.94 10.72 14.71
C THR A 345 24.20 10.12 13.34
N GLU A 346 24.26 8.79 13.24
CA GLU A 346 24.56 8.07 12.01
C GLU A 346 23.30 7.55 11.27
N LEU A 347 22.16 7.51 11.95
CA LEU A 347 20.91 7.07 11.38
C LEU A 347 20.16 8.25 10.75
N ASN A 348 19.65 8.08 9.53
CA ASN A 348 18.69 9.00 8.96
C ASN A 348 17.31 8.71 9.58
N VAL A 349 16.91 9.51 10.55
CA VAL A 349 15.70 9.28 11.37
C VAL A 349 14.62 10.26 11.02
N LYS A 350 13.42 9.75 10.78
CA LYS A 350 12.17 10.53 10.66
C LYS A 350 11.21 10.16 11.78
N ILE A 351 10.91 11.11 12.65
CA ILE A 351 9.91 10.97 13.72
C ILE A 351 8.61 11.61 13.23
N ILE A 352 7.57 10.82 13.09
CA ILE A 352 6.29 11.28 12.54
C ILE A 352 5.18 11.01 13.56
N ASP A 353 4.55 12.08 14.05
CA ASP A 353 3.39 11.97 14.95
C ASP A 353 2.12 11.67 14.12
N ILE A 354 1.58 10.47 14.36
CA ILE A 354 0.39 9.97 13.69
C ILE A 354 -0.79 9.78 14.66
N SER A 355 -0.78 10.44 15.83
CA SER A 355 -1.82 10.29 16.85
C SER A 355 -3.22 10.60 16.32
N GLU A 356 -3.34 11.65 15.49
CA GLU A 356 -4.60 12.09 14.87
C GLU A 356 -4.89 11.46 13.49
N LYS A 357 -4.08 10.48 13.06
CA LYS A 357 -4.15 9.87 11.74
C LYS A 357 -4.63 8.42 11.78
N ASP A 358 -5.42 8.01 10.77
CA ASP A 358 -5.79 6.60 10.55
C ASP A 358 -5.42 6.16 9.12
N PHE A 359 -4.10 6.11 8.84
CA PHE A 359 -3.57 5.72 7.53
C PHE A 359 -3.94 4.29 7.10
N VAL A 360 -4.48 3.49 8.01
CA VAL A 360 -4.97 2.13 7.69
C VAL A 360 -6.33 2.20 6.99
N LYS A 361 -7.23 3.08 7.47
CA LYS A 361 -8.59 3.21 6.93
C LYS A 361 -8.76 4.39 5.98
N ASN A 362 -7.99 5.44 6.18
CA ASN A 362 -8.08 6.69 5.43
C ASN A 362 -6.89 6.82 4.50
N ARG A 363 -7.16 6.80 3.19
CA ARG A 363 -6.11 6.93 2.19
C ARG A 363 -5.44 8.30 2.21
N ALA A 364 -6.15 9.38 2.48
CA ALA A 364 -5.55 10.71 2.58
C ALA A 364 -4.51 10.79 3.71
N ASP A 365 -4.77 10.13 4.86
CA ASP A 365 -3.79 10.02 5.93
C ASP A 365 -2.58 9.17 5.54
N TYR A 366 -2.78 8.13 4.72
CA TYR A 366 -1.67 7.34 4.18
C TYR A 366 -0.80 8.14 3.22
N LEU A 367 -1.39 8.88 2.28
CA LEU A 367 -0.64 9.73 1.36
C LEU A 367 0.11 10.84 2.10
N TRP A 368 -0.54 11.48 3.07
CA TRP A 368 0.12 12.44 3.97
C TRP A 368 1.33 11.82 4.69
N LEU A 369 1.21 10.57 5.16
CA LEU A 369 2.32 9.88 5.82
C LEU A 369 3.48 9.61 4.84
N LEU A 370 3.18 9.22 3.60
CA LEU A 370 4.20 9.05 2.55
C LEU A 370 4.90 10.37 2.23
N ASP A 371 4.17 11.50 2.15
CA ASP A 371 4.77 12.83 1.98
C ASP A 371 5.78 13.10 3.09
N ARG A 372 5.43 12.85 4.37
CA ARG A 372 6.34 13.02 5.51
C ARG A 372 7.55 12.09 5.48
N ILE A 373 7.41 10.89 4.93
CA ILE A 373 8.53 9.96 4.76
C ILE A 373 9.47 10.42 3.63
N CYS A 374 8.94 11.02 2.56
CA CYS A 374 9.72 11.48 1.41
C CYS A 374 10.36 12.87 1.60
N GLU A 375 9.84 13.72 2.50
CA GLU A 375 10.44 15.03 2.87
C GLU A 375 11.82 14.87 3.51
#